data_369c8c472f6091f4e9df920cf049dc31
#
_entry.id   369c8c472f6091f4e9df920cf049dc31
#
_cell.length_a   1.000
_cell.length_b   1.000
_cell.length_c   1.000
_cell.angle_alpha   90.00
_cell.angle_beta   90.00
_cell.angle_gamma   90.00
#
_symmetry.space_group_name_H-M   'P 1'
#
loop_
_entity.id
_entity.type
_entity.pdbx_description
1 polymer ?
#
loop_
_entity_poly.entity_id
_entity_poly.type
_entity_poly.pdbx_seq_one_letter_code
_entity_poly.pdbx_strand_id
1 'polypeptide(L)'
;MKPRLYDVVKQAIDDVDVVKMADSIENQFESKLKEKLTQADASTAKYIGVKIKNINFMDSSFEIENVEFYKENSLLPKKANLPSTEISVLLKRLVKSFKERYYMCYITNFNANEEIQEIFVGFSMCDSDENPIEGMDFSVRSYNCLKRAGFNTCEDIVRRINKYGDLLKIRNINATCAAEVIEKVRQMGFTLFCEDFDD
;
A
#
# COMPACT_ATOMS: atom_id res chain seq x y z
N MET A 1 -1.88 34.40 -24.68
CA MET A 1 -1.04 33.21 -24.89
C MET A 1 -1.92 32.00 -24.56
N LYS A 2 -2.14 31.06 -25.49
CA LYS A 2 -2.93 29.86 -25.16
C LYS A 2 -2.08 28.95 -24.26
N PRO A 3 -2.60 28.43 -23.15
CA PRO A 3 -1.86 27.50 -22.30
C PRO A 3 -1.45 26.27 -23.13
N ARG A 4 -0.27 25.73 -22.86
CA ARG A 4 0.16 24.48 -23.51
C ARG A 4 -0.74 23.35 -23.01
N LEU A 5 -1.04 22.38 -23.86
CA LEU A 5 -1.85 21.22 -23.49
C LEU A 5 -1.36 20.56 -22.18
N TYR A 6 -0.06 20.51 -21.99
CA TYR A 6 0.58 20.03 -20.76
C TYR A 6 0.15 20.81 -19.51
N ASP A 7 0.06 22.15 -19.59
CA ASP A 7 -0.32 22.99 -18.44
C ASP A 7 -1.78 22.77 -18.07
N VAL A 8 -2.65 22.56 -19.07
CA VAL A 8 -4.08 22.29 -18.86
C VAL A 8 -4.29 20.91 -18.22
N VAL A 9 -3.58 19.89 -18.71
CA VAL A 9 -3.65 18.53 -18.18
C VAL A 9 -3.09 18.48 -16.76
N LYS A 10 -1.94 19.13 -16.52
CA LYS A 10 -1.36 19.22 -15.18
C LYS A 10 -2.29 19.90 -14.19
N GLN A 11 -2.95 21.00 -14.59
CA GLN A 11 -3.92 21.69 -13.75
C GLN A 11 -5.13 20.80 -13.45
N ALA A 12 -5.64 20.08 -14.43
CA ALA A 12 -6.73 19.12 -14.24
C ALA A 12 -6.36 18.00 -13.25
N ILE A 13 -5.11 17.51 -13.29
CA ILE A 13 -4.60 16.52 -12.33
C ILE A 13 -4.46 17.12 -10.93
N ASP A 14 -4.04 18.38 -10.83
CA ASP A 14 -3.86 19.08 -9.54
C ASP A 14 -5.21 19.43 -8.92
N ASP A 15 -6.27 19.63 -9.73
CA ASP A 15 -7.63 19.92 -9.29
C ASP A 15 -8.41 18.69 -8.79
N VAL A 16 -7.91 17.47 -9.06
CA VAL A 16 -8.53 16.22 -8.55
C VAL A 16 -8.36 16.11 -7.04
N ASP A 17 -9.45 16.15 -6.32
CA ASP A 17 -9.46 15.98 -4.86
C ASP A 17 -9.35 14.49 -4.49
N VAL A 18 -8.14 13.97 -4.59
CA VAL A 18 -7.81 12.58 -4.27
C VAL A 18 -8.10 12.26 -2.79
N VAL A 19 -8.03 13.26 -1.91
CA VAL A 19 -8.29 13.07 -0.47
C VAL A 19 -9.76 12.79 -0.23
N LYS A 20 -10.67 13.59 -0.83
CA LYS A 20 -12.11 13.32 -0.73
C LYS A 20 -12.50 11.98 -1.32
N MET A 21 -11.87 11.58 -2.42
CA MET A 21 -12.09 10.28 -3.01
C MET A 21 -11.64 9.16 -2.05
N ALA A 22 -10.47 9.29 -1.43
CA ALA A 22 -9.99 8.36 -0.42
C ALA A 22 -10.96 8.26 0.77
N ASP A 23 -11.46 9.38 1.28
CA ASP A 23 -12.42 9.41 2.38
C ASP A 23 -13.75 8.75 2.00
N SER A 24 -14.23 8.96 0.77
CA SER A 24 -15.45 8.31 0.27
C SER A 24 -15.30 6.79 0.16
N ILE A 25 -14.16 6.34 -0.35
CA ILE A 25 -13.83 4.91 -0.44
C ILE A 25 -13.75 4.30 0.96
N GLU A 26 -13.08 4.97 1.90
CA GLU A 26 -12.91 4.51 3.27
C GLU A 26 -14.26 4.33 3.98
N ASN A 27 -15.14 5.32 3.90
CA ASN A 27 -16.46 5.23 4.50
C ASN A 27 -17.28 4.03 3.99
N GLN A 28 -17.22 3.77 2.68
CA GLN A 28 -17.91 2.61 2.09
C GLN A 28 -17.23 1.30 2.46
N PHE A 29 -15.90 1.26 2.51
CA PHE A 29 -15.14 0.09 2.93
C PHE A 29 -15.45 -0.27 4.39
N GLU A 30 -15.43 0.69 5.30
CA GLU A 30 -15.76 0.45 6.71
C GLU A 30 -17.20 -0.05 6.90
N SER A 31 -18.15 0.47 6.13
CA SER A 31 -19.55 -0.01 6.17
C SER A 31 -19.64 -1.48 5.75
N LYS A 32 -19.02 -1.84 4.62
CA LYS A 32 -18.97 -3.23 4.14
C LYS A 32 -18.20 -4.16 5.10
N LEU A 33 -17.13 -3.64 5.71
CA LEU A 33 -16.36 -4.38 6.68
C LEU A 33 -17.17 -4.71 7.92
N LYS A 34 -17.89 -3.75 8.47
CA LYS A 34 -18.78 -3.97 9.64
C LYS A 34 -19.84 -5.02 9.33
N GLU A 35 -20.48 -4.95 8.18
CA GLU A 35 -21.46 -5.95 7.74
C GLU A 35 -20.83 -7.36 7.64
N LYS A 36 -19.63 -7.46 7.04
CA LYS A 36 -18.95 -8.74 6.84
C LYS A 36 -18.44 -9.35 8.14
N LEU A 37 -17.93 -8.56 9.05
CA LEU A 37 -17.45 -9.03 10.35
C LEU A 37 -18.57 -9.62 11.22
N THR A 38 -19.81 -9.20 11.03
CA THR A 38 -20.98 -9.79 11.72
C THR A 38 -21.41 -11.13 11.14
N GLN A 39 -20.99 -11.44 9.91
CA GLN A 39 -21.43 -12.64 9.16
C GLN A 39 -20.39 -13.76 9.11
N ALA A 40 -19.13 -13.51 9.43
CA ALA A 40 -18.03 -14.40 9.10
C ALA A 40 -17.38 -15.05 10.31
N ASP A 41 -16.89 -16.27 10.10
CA ASP A 41 -15.81 -16.92 10.86
C ASP A 41 -14.48 -16.15 10.69
N ALA A 42 -14.45 -14.93 11.17
CA ALA A 42 -13.23 -14.09 11.16
C ALA A 42 -12.08 -14.71 11.99
N SER A 43 -12.40 -15.73 12.81
CA SER A 43 -11.49 -16.32 13.79
C SER A 43 -10.22 -16.99 13.21
N THR A 44 -10.18 -17.25 11.91
CA THR A 44 -9.02 -17.89 11.25
C THR A 44 -8.34 -17.01 10.20
N ALA A 45 -8.85 -15.80 9.97
CA ALA A 45 -8.29 -14.89 8.98
C ALA A 45 -7.10 -14.12 9.56
N LYS A 46 -6.01 -14.04 8.80
CA LYS A 46 -4.84 -13.21 9.14
C LYS A 46 -4.91 -11.84 8.50
N TYR A 47 -5.57 -11.75 7.35
CA TYR A 47 -5.68 -10.49 6.61
C TYR A 47 -7.13 -10.31 6.15
N ILE A 48 -7.53 -9.07 6.07
CA ILE A 48 -8.81 -8.65 5.52
C ILE A 48 -8.54 -7.53 4.51
N GLY A 49 -9.28 -7.53 3.42
CA GLY A 49 -9.10 -6.49 2.42
C GLY A 49 -10.22 -6.47 1.39
N VAL A 50 -10.15 -5.47 0.55
CA VAL A 50 -11.13 -5.21 -0.51
C VAL A 50 -10.40 -4.74 -1.76
N LYS A 51 -10.95 -5.10 -2.91
CA LYS A 51 -10.54 -4.54 -4.19
C LYS A 51 -11.47 -3.41 -4.58
N ILE A 52 -10.88 -2.33 -5.05
CA ILE A 52 -11.58 -1.15 -5.54
C ILE A 52 -11.27 -1.06 -7.03
N LYS A 53 -12.31 -1.06 -7.84
CA LYS A 53 -12.25 -1.13 -9.30
C LYS A 53 -12.89 0.09 -9.95
N ASN A 54 -12.67 0.23 -11.26
CA ASN A 54 -13.32 1.21 -12.10
C ASN A 54 -13.22 2.63 -11.54
N ILE A 55 -12.00 2.97 -11.08
CA ILE A 55 -11.73 4.25 -10.43
C ILE A 55 -11.68 5.33 -11.49
N ASN A 56 -12.66 6.24 -11.46
CA ASN A 56 -12.72 7.40 -12.33
C ASN A 56 -12.52 8.68 -11.52
N PHE A 57 -11.40 9.34 -11.76
CA PHE A 57 -11.04 10.57 -11.04
C PHE A 57 -11.81 11.80 -11.49
N MET A 58 -12.45 11.78 -12.67
CA MET A 58 -13.16 12.95 -13.23
C MET A 58 -14.51 13.14 -12.55
N ASP A 59 -15.23 12.06 -12.30
CA ASP A 59 -16.54 12.06 -11.63
C ASP A 59 -16.51 11.51 -10.21
N SER A 60 -15.31 11.16 -9.74
CA SER A 60 -15.07 10.55 -8.43
C SER A 60 -15.88 9.26 -8.20
N SER A 61 -16.12 8.50 -9.27
CA SER A 61 -16.80 7.22 -9.17
C SER A 61 -15.81 6.06 -9.00
N PHE A 62 -16.26 5.02 -8.35
CA PHE A 62 -15.51 3.78 -8.11
C PHE A 62 -16.45 2.65 -7.71
N GLU A 63 -15.98 1.43 -7.80
CA GLU A 63 -16.68 0.23 -7.35
C GLU A 63 -15.89 -0.47 -6.25
N ILE A 64 -16.55 -0.83 -5.17
CA ILE A 64 -15.96 -1.63 -4.10
C ILE A 64 -16.49 -3.05 -4.18
N GLU A 65 -15.58 -4.01 -4.40
CA GLU A 65 -15.90 -5.44 -4.34
C GLU A 65 -16.30 -5.90 -2.92
N ASN A 66 -16.63 -7.15 -2.78
CA ASN A 66 -16.87 -7.72 -1.46
C ASN A 66 -15.57 -7.76 -0.65
N VAL A 67 -15.70 -7.51 0.64
CA VAL A 67 -14.61 -7.71 1.60
C VAL A 67 -14.26 -9.19 1.66
N GLU A 68 -12.98 -9.50 1.55
CA GLU A 68 -12.45 -10.86 1.57
C GLU A 68 -11.52 -11.07 2.76
N PHE A 69 -11.54 -12.30 3.27
CA PHE A 69 -10.66 -12.75 4.35
C PHE A 69 -9.61 -13.69 3.80
N TYR A 70 -8.35 -13.45 4.15
CA TYR A 70 -7.22 -14.25 3.71
C TYR A 70 -6.52 -14.90 4.91
N LYS A 71 -6.28 -16.21 4.81
CA LYS A 71 -5.61 -17.00 5.86
C LYS A 71 -4.09 -16.88 5.78
N GLU A 72 -3.58 -16.62 4.58
CA GLU A 72 -2.15 -16.57 4.29
C GLU A 72 -1.86 -15.42 3.34
N ASN A 73 -0.67 -14.88 3.48
CA ASN A 73 -0.20 -13.80 2.62
C ASN A 73 -0.06 -14.21 1.14
N SER A 74 0.24 -15.48 0.87
CA SER A 74 0.31 -16.03 -0.49
C SER A 74 -1.01 -15.94 -1.28
N LEU A 75 -2.13 -15.78 -0.56
CA LEU A 75 -3.46 -15.66 -1.14
C LEU A 75 -3.84 -14.20 -1.45
N LEU A 76 -3.07 -13.24 -0.98
CA LEU A 76 -3.32 -11.83 -1.26
C LEU A 76 -3.17 -11.51 -2.75
N PRO A 77 -3.91 -10.54 -3.29
CA PRO A 77 -3.76 -10.11 -4.67
C PRO A 77 -2.32 -9.71 -4.99
N LYS A 78 -1.85 -10.08 -6.18
CA LYS A 78 -0.51 -9.71 -6.63
C LYS A 78 -0.51 -8.25 -7.07
N LYS A 79 0.63 -7.60 -6.85
CA LYS A 79 0.86 -6.24 -7.29
C LYS A 79 1.07 -6.15 -8.80
N ALA A 80 0.46 -5.16 -9.44
CA ALA A 80 0.67 -4.86 -10.85
C ALA A 80 1.80 -3.86 -11.05
N ASN A 81 2.49 -3.99 -12.18
CA ASN A 81 3.42 -2.99 -12.67
C ASN A 81 2.66 -1.85 -13.34
N LEU A 82 3.06 -0.61 -13.08
CA LEU A 82 2.41 0.57 -13.61
C LEU A 82 3.27 1.21 -14.71
N PRO A 83 2.70 1.46 -15.89
CA PRO A 83 3.33 2.35 -16.84
C PRO A 83 3.33 3.79 -16.30
N SER A 84 4.25 4.62 -16.81
CA SER A 84 4.29 6.05 -16.47
C SER A 84 3.23 6.81 -17.26
N THR A 85 2.02 6.93 -16.71
CA THR A 85 0.89 7.67 -17.30
C THR A 85 0.30 8.64 -16.27
N GLU A 86 -0.49 9.60 -16.75
CA GLU A 86 -1.16 10.59 -15.87
C GLU A 86 -2.09 9.91 -14.86
N ILE A 87 -2.85 8.92 -15.32
CA ILE A 87 -3.74 8.12 -14.45
C ILE A 87 -2.93 7.38 -13.39
N SER A 88 -1.75 6.87 -13.76
CA SER A 88 -0.89 6.18 -12.79
C SER A 88 -0.40 7.11 -11.68
N VAL A 89 -0.21 8.40 -11.97
CA VAL A 89 0.14 9.42 -10.96
C VAL A 89 -1.00 9.61 -9.97
N LEU A 90 -2.25 9.71 -10.47
CA LEU A 90 -3.43 9.84 -9.61
C LEU A 90 -3.65 8.60 -8.75
N LEU A 91 -3.51 7.40 -9.33
CA LEU A 91 -3.60 6.14 -8.59
C LEU A 91 -2.51 6.04 -7.51
N LYS A 92 -1.28 6.47 -7.80
CA LYS A 92 -0.19 6.52 -6.82
C LYS A 92 -0.51 7.49 -5.67
N ARG A 93 -1.09 8.66 -5.96
CA ARG A 93 -1.55 9.62 -4.93
C ARG A 93 -2.64 9.00 -4.05
N LEU A 94 -3.61 8.31 -4.65
CA LEU A 94 -4.69 7.62 -3.93
C LEU A 94 -4.14 6.51 -3.03
N VAL A 95 -3.27 5.65 -3.55
CA VAL A 95 -2.58 4.62 -2.78
C VAL A 95 -1.78 5.22 -1.64
N LYS A 96 -1.10 6.36 -1.85
CA LYS A 96 -0.35 7.05 -0.80
C LYS A 96 -1.27 7.53 0.33
N SER A 97 -2.43 8.09 0.00
CA SER A 97 -3.42 8.52 1.00
C SER A 97 -3.90 7.35 1.87
N PHE A 98 -4.11 6.18 1.28
CA PHE A 98 -4.49 4.99 2.04
C PHE A 98 -3.36 4.40 2.88
N LYS A 99 -2.10 4.49 2.45
CA LYS A 99 -0.95 3.97 3.20
C LYS A 99 -0.75 4.61 4.57
N GLU A 100 -1.32 5.77 4.80
CA GLU A 100 -1.30 6.42 6.11
C GLU A 100 -2.26 5.73 7.10
N ARG A 101 -3.26 5.00 6.60
CA ARG A 101 -4.36 4.40 7.35
C ARG A 101 -4.37 2.88 7.31
N TYR A 102 -3.88 2.28 6.22
CA TYR A 102 -3.92 0.83 5.97
C TYR A 102 -2.52 0.27 5.71
N TYR A 103 -2.23 -0.89 6.26
CA TYR A 103 -0.94 -1.57 6.06
C TYR A 103 -0.69 -2.01 4.62
N MET A 104 -1.75 -2.46 3.97
CA MET A 104 -1.69 -2.99 2.63
C MET A 104 -2.52 -2.11 1.71
N CYS A 105 -1.85 -1.35 0.86
CA CYS A 105 -2.50 -0.62 -0.20
C CYS A 105 -1.59 -0.57 -1.41
N TYR A 106 -2.01 -1.21 -2.51
CA TYR A 106 -1.25 -1.28 -3.76
C TYR A 106 -2.16 -1.55 -4.94
N ILE A 107 -1.66 -1.27 -6.13
CA ILE A 107 -2.38 -1.50 -7.38
C ILE A 107 -2.21 -2.97 -7.76
N THR A 108 -3.31 -3.64 -8.07
CA THR A 108 -3.36 -5.06 -8.42
C THR A 108 -3.62 -5.30 -9.89
N ASN A 109 -4.29 -4.35 -10.56
CA ASN A 109 -4.51 -4.40 -12.00
C ASN A 109 -4.51 -2.99 -12.58
N PHE A 110 -3.88 -2.84 -13.74
CA PHE A 110 -3.87 -1.60 -14.49
C PHE A 110 -3.79 -1.91 -15.99
N ASN A 111 -4.82 -1.48 -16.72
CA ASN A 111 -4.82 -1.51 -18.17
C ASN A 111 -5.36 -0.18 -18.70
N ALA A 112 -4.47 0.65 -19.22
CA ALA A 112 -4.81 1.97 -19.73
C ALA A 112 -5.73 1.93 -20.96
N ASN A 113 -5.64 0.89 -21.79
CA ASN A 113 -6.44 0.76 -23.02
C ASN A 113 -7.89 0.32 -22.73
N GLU A 114 -8.09 -0.39 -21.64
CA GLU A 114 -9.41 -0.91 -21.22
C GLU A 114 -9.99 -0.11 -20.04
N GLU A 115 -9.31 0.96 -19.63
CA GLU A 115 -9.67 1.79 -18.45
C GLU A 115 -9.85 0.95 -17.17
N ILE A 116 -9.22 -0.23 -17.13
CA ILE A 116 -9.27 -1.09 -15.95
C ILE A 116 -8.25 -0.59 -14.93
N GLN A 117 -8.74 -0.25 -13.76
CA GLN A 117 -7.92 0.18 -12.64
C GLN A 117 -8.43 -0.51 -11.38
N GLU A 118 -7.54 -1.21 -10.71
CA GLU A 118 -7.88 -1.91 -9.49
C GLU A 118 -6.80 -1.67 -8.43
N ILE A 119 -7.21 -1.25 -7.26
CA ILE A 119 -6.36 -1.18 -6.08
C ILE A 119 -6.87 -2.15 -5.01
N PHE A 120 -5.95 -2.72 -4.27
CA PHE A 120 -6.24 -3.50 -3.08
C PHE A 120 -5.98 -2.65 -1.85
N VAL A 121 -6.93 -2.64 -0.92
CA VAL A 121 -6.82 -1.98 0.38
C VAL A 121 -7.13 -3.00 1.45
N GLY A 122 -6.24 -3.14 2.42
CA GLY A 122 -6.44 -4.12 3.48
C GLY A 122 -5.53 -3.90 4.68
N PHE A 123 -5.71 -4.73 5.68
CA PHE A 123 -4.92 -4.72 6.90
C PHE A 123 -4.77 -6.14 7.47
N SER A 124 -3.77 -6.31 8.33
CA SER A 124 -3.61 -7.52 9.13
C SER A 124 -4.64 -7.54 10.25
N MET A 125 -5.26 -8.68 10.46
CA MET A 125 -6.15 -8.93 11.60
C MET A 125 -5.41 -9.45 12.83
N CYS A 126 -4.12 -9.73 12.65
CA CYS A 126 -3.25 -10.14 13.73
C CYS A 126 -2.88 -8.93 14.57
N ASP A 127 -2.86 -9.10 15.88
CA ASP A 127 -2.36 -8.07 16.78
C ASP A 127 -0.94 -7.66 16.39
N SER A 128 -0.61 -6.40 16.59
CA SER A 128 0.61 -5.74 16.14
C SER A 128 1.94 -6.37 16.60
N ASP A 129 1.88 -7.42 17.41
CA ASP A 129 3.03 -8.07 18.01
C ASP A 129 3.39 -9.43 17.36
N GLU A 130 2.69 -9.87 16.31
CA GLU A 130 2.88 -11.21 15.74
C GLU A 130 4.17 -11.42 14.95
N ASN A 131 4.80 -10.35 14.45
CA ASN A 131 6.05 -10.45 13.69
C ASN A 131 7.13 -9.56 14.29
N PRO A 132 7.59 -9.86 15.53
CA PRO A 132 8.67 -9.08 16.14
C PRO A 132 9.93 -9.19 15.30
N ILE A 133 10.68 -8.11 15.17
CA ILE A 133 11.92 -8.09 14.36
C ILE A 133 12.98 -9.05 14.92
N GLU A 134 12.85 -9.48 16.16
CA GLU A 134 13.66 -10.52 16.81
C GLU A 134 13.53 -11.86 16.09
N GLY A 135 12.36 -12.19 15.58
CA GLY A 135 12.09 -13.45 14.86
C GLY A 135 12.43 -13.40 13.37
N MET A 136 12.80 -12.23 12.84
CA MET A 136 13.07 -12.08 11.40
C MET A 136 14.50 -12.47 10.97
N ASP A 137 15.32 -12.92 11.92
CA ASP A 137 16.68 -13.39 11.66
C ASP A 137 17.57 -12.37 10.90
N PHE A 138 17.50 -11.12 11.33
CA PHE A 138 18.38 -10.06 10.84
C PHE A 138 19.82 -10.25 11.31
N SER A 139 20.77 -9.77 10.52
CA SER A 139 22.13 -9.58 11.03
C SER A 139 22.12 -8.67 12.26
N VAL A 140 23.06 -8.86 13.17
CA VAL A 140 23.22 -8.05 14.41
C VAL A 140 23.23 -6.56 14.08
N ARG A 141 23.84 -6.19 12.98
CA ARG A 141 23.93 -4.78 12.55
C ARG A 141 22.58 -4.24 12.15
N SER A 142 21.86 -4.89 11.24
CA SER A 142 20.54 -4.46 10.77
C SER A 142 19.53 -4.43 11.91
N TYR A 143 19.52 -5.46 12.74
CA TYR A 143 18.68 -5.52 13.92
C TYR A 143 18.90 -4.33 14.86
N ASN A 144 20.16 -4.05 15.24
CA ASN A 144 20.47 -2.94 16.14
C ASN A 144 20.10 -1.57 15.54
N CYS A 145 20.27 -1.39 14.22
CA CYS A 145 19.89 -0.16 13.55
C CYS A 145 18.36 0.05 13.59
N LEU A 146 17.60 -0.99 13.29
CA LEU A 146 16.14 -0.95 13.32
C LEU A 146 15.61 -0.70 14.74
N LYS A 147 16.13 -1.42 15.74
CA LYS A 147 15.74 -1.23 17.16
C LYS A 147 16.02 0.19 17.66
N ARG A 148 17.18 0.75 17.36
CA ARG A 148 17.53 2.13 17.72
C ARG A 148 16.66 3.16 17.02
N ALA A 149 16.15 2.86 15.86
CA ALA A 149 15.20 3.70 15.12
C ALA A 149 13.74 3.49 15.56
N GLY A 150 13.50 2.61 16.56
CA GLY A 150 12.19 2.37 17.15
C GLY A 150 11.29 1.47 16.30
N PHE A 151 11.87 0.58 15.49
CA PHE A 151 11.15 -0.49 14.82
C PHE A 151 11.14 -1.72 15.72
N ASN A 152 9.97 -2.25 16.03
CA ASN A 152 9.81 -3.41 16.88
C ASN A 152 9.19 -4.60 16.14
N THR A 153 8.42 -4.33 15.10
CA THR A 153 7.73 -5.36 14.31
C THR A 153 8.00 -5.17 12.81
N CYS A 154 7.74 -6.20 12.03
CA CYS A 154 7.77 -6.14 10.57
C CYS A 154 6.79 -5.06 10.05
N GLU A 155 5.63 -4.99 10.67
CA GLU A 155 4.57 -4.04 10.36
C GLU A 155 5.03 -2.59 10.57
N ASP A 156 5.82 -2.31 11.63
CA ASP A 156 6.42 -1.00 11.85
C ASP A 156 7.31 -0.60 10.66
N ILE A 157 8.09 -1.55 10.13
CA ILE A 157 8.96 -1.31 8.99
C ILE A 157 8.10 -0.99 7.76
N VAL A 158 7.10 -1.82 7.48
CA VAL A 158 6.21 -1.66 6.31
C VAL A 158 5.47 -0.32 6.36
N ARG A 159 5.01 0.10 7.54
CA ARG A 159 4.26 1.34 7.73
C ARG A 159 5.10 2.58 7.52
N ARG A 160 6.32 2.59 8.06
CA ARG A 160 7.15 3.79 8.14
C ARG A 160 8.13 3.95 6.98
N ILE A 161 8.43 2.88 6.25
CA ILE A 161 9.36 2.88 5.12
C ILE A 161 8.58 2.91 3.80
N ASN A 162 8.60 4.05 3.13
CA ASN A 162 7.83 4.25 1.89
C ASN A 162 8.69 4.15 0.62
N LYS A 163 10.00 4.33 0.76
CA LYS A 163 10.97 4.25 -0.35
C LYS A 163 12.35 3.85 0.16
N TYR A 164 13.20 3.38 -0.76
CA TYR A 164 14.57 2.96 -0.44
C TYR A 164 15.38 4.00 0.34
N GLY A 165 15.25 5.28 -0.06
CA GLY A 165 15.92 6.38 0.62
C GLY A 165 15.54 6.53 2.11
N ASP A 166 14.36 6.07 2.53
CA ASP A 166 13.96 6.15 3.93
C ASP A 166 14.72 5.13 4.79
N LEU A 167 15.04 3.95 4.23
CA LEU A 167 15.95 3.00 4.88
C LEU A 167 17.35 3.61 5.08
N LEU A 168 17.87 4.29 4.07
CA LEU A 168 19.20 4.90 4.13
C LEU A 168 19.28 6.10 5.09
N LYS A 169 18.17 6.72 5.46
CA LYS A 169 18.10 7.76 6.50
C LYS A 169 18.24 7.20 7.92
N ILE A 170 18.02 5.92 8.11
CA ILE A 170 18.20 5.28 9.41
C ILE A 170 19.69 5.27 9.75
N ARG A 171 20.03 5.81 10.92
CA ARG A 171 21.43 5.93 11.35
C ARG A 171 22.17 4.58 11.29
N ASN A 172 23.31 4.54 10.60
CA ASN A 172 24.18 3.38 10.43
C ASN A 172 23.61 2.24 9.53
N ILE A 173 22.49 2.41 8.88
CA ILE A 173 22.06 1.53 7.79
C ILE A 173 22.85 1.93 6.53
N ASN A 174 23.46 0.93 5.90
CA ASN A 174 24.10 1.03 4.58
C ASN A 174 23.25 0.22 3.55
N ALA A 175 23.67 0.26 2.29
CA ALA A 175 22.99 -0.43 1.20
C ALA A 175 22.83 -1.94 1.46
N THR A 176 23.84 -2.59 2.05
CA THR A 176 23.75 -4.04 2.40
C THR A 176 22.67 -4.30 3.46
N CYS A 177 22.64 -3.50 4.53
CA CYS A 177 21.61 -3.61 5.55
C CYS A 177 20.21 -3.30 4.97
N ALA A 178 20.10 -2.30 4.10
CA ALA A 178 18.84 -1.97 3.45
C ALA A 178 18.34 -3.11 2.57
N ALA A 179 19.22 -3.73 1.78
CA ALA A 179 18.88 -4.91 0.97
C ALA A 179 18.41 -6.09 1.84
N GLU A 180 19.09 -6.33 2.97
CA GLU A 180 18.70 -7.35 3.94
C GLU A 180 17.29 -7.08 4.50
N VAL A 181 17.01 -5.83 4.89
CA VAL A 181 15.69 -5.46 5.43
C VAL A 181 14.60 -5.71 4.39
N ILE A 182 14.82 -5.30 3.14
CA ILE A 182 13.86 -5.52 2.04
C ILE A 182 13.60 -7.02 1.85
N GLU A 183 14.66 -7.82 1.81
CA GLU A 183 14.54 -9.26 1.59
C GLU A 183 13.83 -9.97 2.75
N LYS A 184 14.16 -9.61 4.00
CA LYS A 184 13.52 -10.22 5.17
C LYS A 184 12.03 -9.83 5.27
N VAL A 185 11.69 -8.59 4.98
CA VAL A 185 10.29 -8.13 4.91
C VAL A 185 9.54 -8.85 3.79
N ARG A 186 10.19 -9.07 2.63
CA ARG A 186 9.62 -9.86 1.53
C ARG A 186 9.37 -11.32 1.92
N GLN A 187 10.29 -11.95 2.65
CA GLN A 187 10.13 -13.32 3.17
C GLN A 187 8.94 -13.43 4.14
N MET A 188 8.65 -12.37 4.89
CA MET A 188 7.44 -12.27 5.71
C MET A 188 6.17 -12.00 4.89
N GLY A 189 6.34 -11.84 3.56
CA GLY A 189 5.27 -11.65 2.60
C GLY A 189 4.81 -10.21 2.43
N PHE A 190 5.50 -9.24 2.98
CA PHE A 190 5.24 -7.83 2.77
C PHE A 190 6.11 -7.27 1.65
N THR A 191 5.62 -6.24 0.96
CA THR A 191 6.41 -5.45 0.00
C THR A 191 6.59 -4.05 0.56
N LEU A 192 7.84 -3.65 0.83
CA LEU A 192 8.14 -2.37 1.46
C LEU A 192 7.78 -1.16 0.58
N PHE A 193 8.08 -1.23 -0.71
CA PHE A 193 7.80 -0.17 -1.68
C PHE A 193 7.68 -0.73 -3.09
N CYS A 194 7.11 0.06 -3.99
CA CYS A 194 7.15 -0.27 -5.41
C CYS A 194 8.57 -0.07 -5.90
N GLU A 195 9.15 -1.07 -6.55
CA GLU A 195 10.48 -1.01 -7.15
C GLU A 195 10.63 0.08 -8.24
N ASP A 196 9.55 0.80 -8.55
CA ASP A 196 9.49 1.84 -9.58
C ASP A 196 9.66 3.28 -9.07
N PHE A 197 10.29 3.48 -7.93
CA PHE A 197 10.58 4.82 -7.39
C PHE A 197 12.07 5.09 -7.26
N ASP A 198 12.85 4.66 -8.25
CA ASP A 198 14.15 5.25 -8.50
C ASP A 198 13.96 6.39 -9.50
N ASP A 199 13.85 7.63 -8.93
CA ASP A 199 14.36 8.88 -9.49
C ASP A 199 14.40 9.94 -8.38
#